data_10632042e5ae61ce888a41b488ad456e
#
_entry.id   10632042e5ae61ce888a41b488ad456e
#
_cell.length_a   1.000
_cell.length_b   1.000
_cell.length_c   1.000
_cell.angle_alpha   90.00
_cell.angle_beta   90.00
_cell.angle_gamma   90.00
#
_symmetry.space_group_name_H-M   'P 1'
#
loop_
_entity.id
_entity.type
_entity.pdbx_description
1 polymer ?
#
loop_
_entity_poly.entity_id
_entity_poly.type
_entity_poly.pdbx_seq_one_letter_code
_entity_poly.pdbx_strand_id
1 'polypeptide(L)'
;MKKERWVVSAKRADFQAIADRFGIDPVIARLIRNRDVIGEKEIEEYLFGDLEQLHDPLLMKDMERAADLIAEKIREKKPIRIIGDYDIDGVTATYILLTGLKDLGADVDVRIPDRIADGYGLNEHLVQFAADEGRDTIVTCDNGIAASSQIRLAKELGMTVVVTDHHEVPFEEDENGERRYILPPADAVVNPKQKDCSYPFPGLCGAAVAWKLIQTMEAKAGIPKEHSFRFLEFVAIATIGDVMDLQGENRILVKAGLRALHKTQNLGLQELIRVQGIEAENVTPYHIGFVLGPCINASGRLDTAEHSLKLLCAKTREEAAKLAGDLKDLNESRKELTRQGEAKAIELVETSPLQNDKVLVVYLPDCHESLAGIIAGRLREHFHKPSFVLTRSEEGVKGSGRSIEAYSMYEELCKCKELLTKFGGHPMAAGLSLAGEEMIEPFRRALNDNSTLTEEDFVEKVVIDVPMPITYITKNLIRQLSLLEPFGKGNTKPLFAQKGLTVLNYRIFGKNRNVVKVQLADAGGYQMDGVYFGEGEAFAAYVDAHPALSVAYYPSIDTWNGRDKLQINIQSYF
;
A
#
# COMPACT_ATOMS: atom_id res chain seq x y z
N MET A 1 4.08 24.01 -15.81
CA MET A 1 3.66 22.62 -16.15
C MET A 1 4.78 21.67 -15.80
N LYS A 2 4.49 20.54 -15.15
CA LYS A 2 5.48 19.46 -14.95
C LYS A 2 5.98 18.98 -16.31
N LYS A 3 7.27 18.71 -16.43
CA LYS A 3 7.82 18.08 -17.63
C LYS A 3 7.41 16.61 -17.62
N GLU A 4 6.59 16.18 -18.58
CA GLU A 4 6.13 14.80 -18.73
C GLU A 4 6.59 14.24 -20.07
N ARG A 5 6.91 12.94 -20.09
CA ARG A 5 7.18 12.19 -21.30
C ARG A 5 6.20 11.03 -21.41
N TRP A 6 5.34 11.08 -22.41
CA TRP A 6 4.38 10.01 -22.67
C TRP A 6 5.05 8.85 -23.40
N VAL A 7 4.89 7.67 -22.85
CA VAL A 7 5.43 6.42 -23.40
C VAL A 7 4.29 5.45 -23.61
N VAL A 8 4.20 4.88 -24.82
CA VAL A 8 3.15 3.90 -25.13
C VAL A 8 3.64 2.50 -24.79
N SER A 9 2.82 1.73 -24.07
CA SER A 9 3.07 0.32 -23.81
C SER A 9 3.05 -0.47 -25.12
N ALA A 10 4.14 -1.21 -25.41
CA ALA A 10 4.37 -1.88 -26.71
C ALA A 10 4.38 -3.41 -26.60
N LYS A 11 3.75 -4.00 -25.60
CA LYS A 11 3.68 -5.45 -25.44
C LYS A 11 2.84 -6.09 -26.56
N ARG A 12 3.29 -7.22 -27.11
CA ARG A 12 2.68 -7.88 -28.27
C ARG A 12 1.92 -9.14 -27.84
N ALA A 13 0.78 -9.40 -28.46
CA ALA A 13 0.00 -10.62 -28.39
C ALA A 13 -0.99 -10.64 -29.58
N ASP A 14 -1.64 -11.77 -29.81
CA ASP A 14 -2.80 -11.85 -30.69
C ASP A 14 -4.05 -11.39 -29.91
N PHE A 15 -4.27 -10.07 -29.90
CA PHE A 15 -5.36 -9.45 -29.13
C PHE A 15 -6.73 -9.87 -29.65
N GLN A 16 -6.86 -10.17 -30.97
CA GLN A 16 -8.12 -10.62 -31.52
C GLN A 16 -8.45 -12.05 -31.08
N ALA A 17 -7.48 -12.96 -31.12
CA ALA A 17 -7.69 -14.32 -30.64
C ALA A 17 -8.07 -14.36 -29.14
N ILE A 18 -7.41 -13.55 -28.30
CA ILE A 18 -7.77 -13.41 -26.89
C ILE A 18 -9.18 -12.83 -26.74
N ALA A 19 -9.51 -11.80 -27.50
CA ALA A 19 -10.83 -11.16 -27.46
C ALA A 19 -11.94 -12.15 -27.81
N ASP A 20 -11.77 -12.88 -28.90
CA ASP A 20 -12.73 -13.90 -29.37
C ASP A 20 -12.89 -15.05 -28.36
N ARG A 21 -11.78 -15.49 -27.74
CA ARG A 21 -11.77 -16.56 -26.77
C ARG A 21 -12.57 -16.23 -25.50
N PHE A 22 -12.41 -15.01 -24.97
CA PHE A 22 -13.01 -14.60 -23.69
C PHE A 22 -14.26 -13.70 -23.85
N GLY A 23 -14.68 -13.39 -25.06
CA GLY A 23 -15.84 -12.54 -25.34
C GLY A 23 -15.63 -11.08 -24.90
N ILE A 24 -14.40 -10.58 -25.00
CA ILE A 24 -13.99 -9.23 -24.59
C ILE A 24 -13.54 -8.39 -25.78
N ASP A 25 -13.49 -7.06 -25.59
CA ASP A 25 -12.96 -6.16 -26.61
C ASP A 25 -11.43 -6.35 -26.78
N PRO A 26 -10.85 -6.27 -27.99
CA PRO A 26 -9.41 -6.34 -28.21
C PRO A 26 -8.59 -5.32 -27.38
N VAL A 27 -9.17 -4.17 -27.05
CA VAL A 27 -8.56 -3.20 -26.14
C VAL A 27 -8.40 -3.79 -24.73
N ILE A 28 -9.39 -4.52 -24.23
CA ILE A 28 -9.31 -5.21 -22.93
C ILE A 28 -8.22 -6.27 -22.97
N ALA A 29 -8.15 -7.09 -24.04
CA ALA A 29 -7.08 -8.07 -24.22
C ALA A 29 -5.69 -7.43 -24.20
N ARG A 30 -5.51 -6.27 -24.83
CA ARG A 30 -4.26 -5.50 -24.79
C ARG A 30 -3.94 -4.98 -23.39
N LEU A 31 -4.93 -4.51 -22.64
CA LEU A 31 -4.75 -4.06 -21.25
C LEU A 31 -4.31 -5.19 -20.32
N ILE A 32 -4.89 -6.39 -20.47
CA ILE A 32 -4.48 -7.59 -19.73
C ILE A 32 -3.03 -7.93 -20.03
N ARG A 33 -2.64 -7.93 -21.31
CA ARG A 33 -1.24 -8.21 -21.71
C ARG A 33 -0.26 -7.14 -21.19
N ASN A 34 -0.67 -5.88 -21.12
CA ASN A 34 0.15 -4.81 -20.56
C ASN A 34 0.47 -5.04 -19.07
N ARG A 35 -0.35 -5.79 -18.37
CA ARG A 35 -0.18 -6.18 -16.96
C ARG A 35 0.56 -7.50 -16.78
N ASP A 36 1.21 -7.99 -17.83
CA ASP A 36 1.99 -9.23 -17.86
C ASP A 36 1.18 -10.51 -17.57
N VAL A 37 -0.14 -10.45 -17.70
CA VAL A 37 -0.99 -11.64 -17.64
C VAL A 37 -0.92 -12.35 -18.99
N ILE A 38 -0.36 -13.58 -18.99
CA ILE A 38 -0.05 -14.36 -20.19
C ILE A 38 -0.57 -15.79 -19.96
N GLY A 39 -1.13 -16.38 -21.02
CA GLY A 39 -1.71 -17.73 -20.96
C GLY A 39 -3.23 -17.69 -20.72
N GLU A 40 -3.92 -18.71 -21.26
CA GLU A 40 -5.39 -18.77 -21.17
C GLU A 40 -5.87 -18.92 -19.73
N LYS A 41 -5.21 -19.77 -18.93
CA LYS A 41 -5.56 -20.01 -17.53
C LYS A 41 -5.37 -18.74 -16.69
N GLU A 42 -4.27 -18.06 -16.86
CA GLU A 42 -3.92 -16.82 -16.13
C GLU A 42 -4.88 -15.68 -16.51
N ILE A 43 -5.30 -15.59 -17.78
CA ILE A 43 -6.29 -14.61 -18.24
C ILE A 43 -7.67 -14.94 -17.65
N GLU A 44 -8.06 -16.21 -17.65
CA GLU A 44 -9.32 -16.65 -17.06
C GLU A 44 -9.38 -16.33 -15.55
N GLU A 45 -8.32 -16.67 -14.83
CA GLU A 45 -8.18 -16.35 -13.40
C GLU A 45 -8.21 -14.83 -13.15
N TYR A 46 -7.49 -14.06 -13.96
CA TYR A 46 -7.47 -12.59 -13.84
C TYR A 46 -8.86 -11.97 -14.02
N LEU A 47 -9.63 -12.43 -15.01
CA LEU A 47 -10.97 -11.94 -15.31
C LEU A 47 -12.03 -12.45 -14.32
N PHE A 48 -12.02 -13.75 -14.04
CA PHE A 48 -13.13 -14.46 -13.41
C PHE A 48 -12.73 -15.20 -12.12
N GLY A 49 -11.48 -15.10 -11.70
CA GLY A 49 -10.96 -15.79 -10.51
C GLY A 49 -11.82 -15.60 -9.27
N ASP A 50 -12.00 -16.66 -8.52
CA ASP A 50 -12.78 -16.74 -7.29
C ASP A 50 -12.05 -17.49 -6.15
N LEU A 51 -12.70 -17.62 -4.99
CA LEU A 51 -12.11 -18.19 -3.77
C LEU A 51 -11.74 -19.68 -3.89
N GLU A 52 -12.25 -20.40 -4.88
CA GLU A 52 -11.91 -21.82 -5.10
C GLU A 52 -10.53 -21.97 -5.76
N GLN A 53 -10.00 -20.90 -6.36
CA GLN A 53 -8.69 -20.88 -7.00
C GLN A 53 -7.56 -20.46 -6.07
N LEU A 54 -7.87 -20.14 -4.81
CA LEU A 54 -6.85 -19.82 -3.82
C LEU A 54 -5.98 -21.05 -3.52
N HIS A 55 -4.69 -20.83 -3.36
CA HIS A 55 -3.76 -21.90 -3.04
C HIS A 55 -4.00 -22.48 -1.64
N ASP A 56 -3.77 -23.77 -1.50
CA ASP A 56 -3.85 -24.47 -0.22
C ASP A 56 -2.85 -23.86 0.78
N PRO A 57 -3.31 -23.39 1.95
CA PRO A 57 -2.43 -22.87 3.00
C PRO A 57 -1.31 -23.84 3.40
N LEU A 58 -1.56 -25.16 3.34
CA LEU A 58 -0.58 -26.20 3.72
C LEU A 58 0.65 -26.25 2.80
N LEU A 59 0.62 -25.60 1.62
CA LEU A 59 1.79 -25.43 0.78
C LEU A 59 2.79 -24.42 1.36
N MET A 60 2.35 -23.59 2.31
CA MET A 60 3.23 -22.63 2.97
C MET A 60 4.06 -23.34 4.03
N LYS A 61 5.37 -23.18 3.93
CA LYS A 61 6.31 -23.81 4.85
C LYS A 61 5.94 -23.52 6.31
N ASP A 62 6.06 -24.51 7.16
CA ASP A 62 5.72 -24.50 8.59
C ASP A 62 4.24 -24.19 8.94
N MET A 63 3.36 -24.02 7.97
CA MET A 63 1.94 -23.72 8.21
C MET A 63 1.26 -24.80 9.08
N GLU A 64 1.43 -26.06 8.70
CA GLU A 64 0.87 -27.19 9.47
C GLU A 64 1.47 -27.26 10.87
N ARG A 65 2.79 -27.14 10.98
CA ARG A 65 3.52 -27.15 12.27
C ARG A 65 3.07 -26.00 13.17
N ALA A 66 2.91 -24.80 12.62
CA ALA A 66 2.42 -23.64 13.39
C ALA A 66 1.00 -23.89 13.94
N ALA A 67 0.11 -24.40 13.08
CA ALA A 67 -1.26 -24.73 13.47
C ALA A 67 -1.31 -25.80 14.57
N ASP A 68 -0.47 -26.85 14.47
CA ASP A 68 -0.41 -27.94 15.46
C ASP A 68 0.14 -27.45 16.81
N LEU A 69 1.22 -26.66 16.79
CA LEU A 69 1.79 -26.08 18.02
C LEU A 69 0.77 -25.19 18.75
N ILE A 70 0.09 -24.31 18.04
CA ILE A 70 -0.91 -23.42 18.65
C ILE A 70 -2.11 -24.24 19.16
N ALA A 71 -2.58 -25.23 18.39
CA ALA A 71 -3.67 -26.10 18.83
C ALA A 71 -3.31 -26.93 20.08
N GLU A 72 -2.06 -27.37 20.21
CA GLU A 72 -1.56 -28.02 21.43
C GLU A 72 -1.62 -27.08 22.62
N LYS A 73 -1.12 -25.83 22.47
CA LYS A 73 -1.16 -24.81 23.53
C LYS A 73 -2.58 -24.48 23.96
N ILE A 74 -3.52 -24.40 23.03
CA ILE A 74 -4.95 -24.22 23.36
C ILE A 74 -5.49 -25.39 24.18
N ARG A 75 -5.21 -26.64 23.78
CA ARG A 75 -5.62 -27.83 24.53
C ARG A 75 -5.03 -27.88 25.94
N GLU A 76 -3.78 -27.46 26.10
CA GLU A 76 -3.08 -27.38 27.39
C GLU A 76 -3.48 -26.16 28.23
N LYS A 77 -4.33 -25.27 27.70
CA LYS A 77 -4.74 -24.00 28.30
C LYS A 77 -3.54 -23.10 28.65
N LYS A 78 -2.55 -23.09 27.78
CA LYS A 78 -1.38 -22.23 27.91
C LYS A 78 -1.70 -20.82 27.41
N PRO A 79 -1.31 -19.77 28.13
CA PRO A 79 -1.59 -18.40 27.70
C PRO A 79 -0.71 -18.00 26.53
N ILE A 80 -1.35 -17.44 25.50
CA ILE A 80 -0.73 -17.01 24.25
C ILE A 80 -0.72 -15.48 24.18
N ARG A 81 0.37 -14.89 23.72
CA ARG A 81 0.45 -13.46 23.37
C ARG A 81 0.68 -13.28 21.88
N ILE A 82 -0.19 -12.51 21.25
CA ILE A 82 0.02 -12.03 19.88
C ILE A 82 0.85 -10.74 19.98
N ILE A 83 1.90 -10.63 19.16
CA ILE A 83 2.67 -9.39 18.99
C ILE A 83 2.56 -9.00 17.53
N GLY A 84 1.75 -7.93 17.27
CA GLY A 84 1.49 -7.39 15.95
C GLY A 84 2.45 -6.27 15.57
N ASP A 85 2.14 -5.57 14.46
CA ASP A 85 2.74 -4.29 14.10
C ASP A 85 1.71 -3.16 14.17
N TYR A 86 2.18 -1.92 14.13
CA TYR A 86 1.39 -0.71 14.38
C TYR A 86 0.70 -0.14 13.13
N ASP A 87 0.90 -0.68 11.96
CA ASP A 87 0.24 -0.22 10.73
C ASP A 87 -1.04 -1.00 10.43
N ILE A 88 -1.68 -0.67 9.30
CA ILE A 88 -2.96 -1.25 8.90
C ILE A 88 -2.89 -2.76 8.67
N ASP A 89 -1.77 -3.29 8.16
CA ASP A 89 -1.58 -4.72 7.98
C ASP A 89 -1.40 -5.41 9.33
N GLY A 90 -0.49 -4.90 10.18
CA GLY A 90 -0.26 -5.42 11.52
C GLY A 90 -1.49 -5.39 12.41
N VAL A 91 -2.25 -4.27 12.41
CA VAL A 91 -3.51 -4.15 13.17
C VAL A 91 -4.56 -5.14 12.69
N THR A 92 -4.74 -5.29 11.37
CA THR A 92 -5.74 -6.22 10.84
C THR A 92 -5.31 -7.68 10.97
N ALA A 93 -4.02 -8.01 10.81
CA ALA A 93 -3.45 -9.32 11.10
C ALA A 93 -3.67 -9.71 12.58
N THR A 94 -3.40 -8.76 13.48
CA THR A 94 -3.64 -8.93 14.92
C THR A 94 -5.11 -9.19 15.22
N TYR A 95 -6.03 -8.44 14.60
CA TYR A 95 -7.46 -8.65 14.75
C TYR A 95 -7.90 -10.05 14.30
N ILE A 96 -7.41 -10.51 13.16
CA ILE A 96 -7.70 -11.84 12.60
C ILE A 96 -7.24 -12.94 13.55
N LEU A 97 -5.97 -12.89 14.01
CA LEU A 97 -5.44 -13.88 14.95
C LEU A 97 -6.16 -13.84 16.29
N LEU A 98 -6.35 -12.65 16.87
CA LEU A 98 -7.02 -12.49 18.15
C LEU A 98 -8.43 -13.09 18.14
N THR A 99 -9.20 -12.76 17.10
CA THR A 99 -10.58 -13.23 16.97
C THR A 99 -10.63 -14.72 16.65
N GLY A 100 -9.83 -15.19 15.68
CA GLY A 100 -9.82 -16.61 15.29
C GLY A 100 -9.32 -17.53 16.40
N LEU A 101 -8.27 -17.14 17.15
CA LEU A 101 -7.77 -17.93 18.27
C LEU A 101 -8.75 -17.94 19.46
N LYS A 102 -9.43 -16.84 19.75
CA LYS A 102 -10.50 -16.80 20.77
C LYS A 102 -11.67 -17.71 20.42
N ASP A 103 -12.08 -17.70 19.15
CA ASP A 103 -13.17 -18.59 18.66
C ASP A 103 -12.78 -20.07 18.79
N LEU A 104 -11.48 -20.39 18.69
CA LEU A 104 -10.93 -21.73 18.90
C LEU A 104 -10.66 -22.05 20.39
N GLY A 105 -11.01 -21.14 21.32
CA GLY A 105 -10.92 -21.34 22.75
C GLY A 105 -9.56 -21.02 23.39
N ALA A 106 -8.70 -20.27 22.72
CA ALA A 106 -7.42 -19.85 23.26
C ALA A 106 -7.55 -18.82 24.40
N ASP A 107 -6.72 -18.98 25.44
CA ASP A 107 -6.38 -17.89 26.36
C ASP A 107 -5.34 -16.99 25.69
N VAL A 108 -5.80 -15.90 25.07
CA VAL A 108 -4.96 -15.06 24.21
C VAL A 108 -5.18 -13.58 24.46
N ASP A 109 -4.07 -12.86 24.53
CA ASP A 109 -4.03 -11.39 24.55
C ASP A 109 -3.10 -10.84 23.45
N VAL A 110 -2.99 -9.51 23.40
CA VAL A 110 -2.29 -8.79 22.34
C VAL A 110 -1.39 -7.72 22.93
N ARG A 111 -0.25 -7.50 22.27
CA ARG A 111 0.54 -6.27 22.35
C ARG A 111 0.89 -5.78 20.94
N ILE A 112 0.82 -4.49 20.77
CA ILE A 112 1.31 -3.81 19.55
C ILE A 112 2.41 -2.86 20.02
N PRO A 113 3.61 -2.91 19.40
CA PRO A 113 4.72 -2.03 19.77
C PRO A 113 4.36 -0.56 19.56
N ASP A 114 4.86 0.32 20.43
CA ASP A 114 4.83 1.75 20.19
C ASP A 114 5.89 2.12 19.15
N ARG A 115 5.49 2.87 18.13
CA ARG A 115 6.35 3.21 17.00
C ARG A 115 7.62 3.97 17.40
N ILE A 116 7.53 4.82 18.42
CA ILE A 116 8.64 5.70 18.87
C ILE A 116 9.44 5.01 19.96
N ALA A 117 8.77 4.52 21.01
CA ALA A 117 9.42 3.95 22.18
C ALA A 117 9.98 2.55 21.90
N ASP A 118 9.24 1.69 21.17
CA ASP A 118 9.60 0.29 20.95
C ASP A 118 10.24 0.05 19.57
N GLY A 119 9.97 0.92 18.58
CA GLY A 119 10.39 0.73 17.19
C GLY A 119 9.48 -0.23 16.43
N TYR A 120 10.03 -0.93 15.44
CA TYR A 120 9.28 -1.83 14.58
C TYR A 120 9.29 -3.26 15.11
N GLY A 121 8.11 -3.87 15.23
CA GLY A 121 7.91 -5.30 15.47
C GLY A 121 8.35 -5.78 16.84
N LEU A 122 8.75 -7.05 16.92
CA LEU A 122 9.18 -7.71 18.15
C LEU A 122 10.49 -7.11 18.69
N ASN A 123 10.51 -6.68 19.96
CA ASN A 123 11.69 -6.20 20.66
C ASN A 123 11.92 -6.95 21.99
N GLU A 124 13.09 -6.78 22.61
CA GLU A 124 13.46 -7.50 23.84
C GLU A 124 12.56 -7.14 25.02
N HIS A 125 12.11 -5.87 25.12
CA HIS A 125 11.21 -5.42 26.18
C HIS A 125 9.85 -6.16 26.10
N LEU A 126 9.27 -6.29 24.91
CA LEU A 126 8.00 -7.02 24.71
C LEU A 126 8.15 -8.52 25.01
N VAL A 127 9.29 -9.11 24.69
CA VAL A 127 9.59 -10.52 25.03
C VAL A 127 9.69 -10.69 26.54
N GLN A 128 10.48 -9.85 27.22
CA GLN A 128 10.64 -9.92 28.67
C GLN A 128 9.30 -9.68 29.37
N PHE A 129 8.53 -8.70 28.92
CA PHE A 129 7.20 -8.40 29.46
C PHE A 129 6.23 -9.57 29.31
N ALA A 130 6.28 -10.29 28.17
CA ALA A 130 5.49 -11.50 27.99
C ALA A 130 5.88 -12.60 28.99
N ALA A 131 7.18 -12.81 29.22
CA ALA A 131 7.68 -13.79 30.18
C ALA A 131 7.30 -13.42 31.63
N ASP A 132 7.44 -12.14 32.01
CA ASP A 132 7.10 -11.64 33.35
C ASP A 132 5.60 -11.78 33.66
N GLU A 133 4.74 -11.65 32.64
CA GLU A 133 3.29 -11.90 32.75
C GLU A 133 2.92 -13.39 32.63
N GLY A 134 3.90 -14.28 32.56
CA GLY A 134 3.69 -15.73 32.52
C GLY A 134 3.10 -16.25 31.22
N ARG A 135 3.32 -15.57 30.11
CA ARG A 135 2.91 -16.05 28.78
C ARG A 135 3.80 -17.21 28.35
N ASP A 136 3.18 -18.30 27.93
CA ASP A 136 3.87 -19.50 27.47
C ASP A 136 4.30 -19.40 26.00
N THR A 137 3.48 -18.74 25.19
CA THR A 137 3.65 -18.71 23.73
C THR A 137 3.55 -17.30 23.19
N ILE A 138 4.46 -16.93 22.30
CA ILE A 138 4.40 -15.73 21.46
C ILE A 138 4.03 -16.15 20.03
N VAL A 139 3.02 -15.47 19.45
CA VAL A 139 2.70 -15.53 18.02
C VAL A 139 2.89 -14.15 17.45
N THR A 140 3.85 -13.97 16.54
CA THR A 140 4.00 -12.68 15.84
C THR A 140 3.12 -12.64 14.60
N CYS A 141 2.69 -11.45 14.18
CA CYS A 141 2.03 -11.26 12.90
C CYS A 141 2.47 -9.94 12.26
N ASP A 142 2.75 -10.01 10.97
CA ASP A 142 3.29 -8.90 10.18
C ASP A 142 4.65 -8.40 10.68
N ASN A 143 5.34 -9.23 11.40
CA ASN A 143 6.71 -9.00 11.89
C ASN A 143 7.33 -10.31 12.38
N GLY A 144 8.62 -10.27 12.72
CA GLY A 144 9.31 -11.38 13.39
C GLY A 144 10.37 -12.05 12.54
N ILE A 145 10.29 -12.02 11.20
CA ILE A 145 11.26 -12.69 10.32
C ILE A 145 12.69 -12.17 10.53
N ALA A 146 12.84 -10.91 10.89
CA ALA A 146 14.14 -10.28 11.16
C ALA A 146 14.52 -10.26 12.65
N ALA A 147 13.66 -10.75 13.55
CA ALA A 147 13.82 -10.63 15.00
C ALA A 147 14.62 -11.79 15.64
N SER A 148 15.74 -12.19 15.04
CA SER A 148 16.50 -13.38 15.47
C SER A 148 17.01 -13.30 16.90
N SER A 149 17.50 -12.15 17.38
CA SER A 149 17.98 -11.96 18.76
C SER A 149 16.85 -12.00 19.78
N GLN A 150 15.74 -11.35 19.47
CA GLN A 150 14.56 -11.28 20.32
C GLN A 150 13.90 -12.66 20.47
N ILE A 151 13.82 -13.41 19.37
CA ILE A 151 13.27 -14.78 19.41
C ILE A 151 14.21 -15.72 20.15
N ARG A 152 15.53 -15.54 20.04
CA ARG A 152 16.48 -16.30 20.85
C ARG A 152 16.27 -16.04 22.35
N LEU A 153 16.10 -14.77 22.74
CA LEU A 153 15.76 -14.42 24.14
C LEU A 153 14.47 -15.12 24.58
N ALA A 154 13.41 -15.09 23.77
CA ALA A 154 12.16 -15.79 24.09
C ALA A 154 12.39 -17.30 24.29
N LYS A 155 13.23 -17.93 23.46
CA LYS A 155 13.59 -19.35 23.60
C LYS A 155 14.41 -19.61 24.87
N GLU A 156 15.33 -18.73 25.24
CA GLU A 156 16.12 -18.82 26.49
C GLU A 156 15.22 -18.69 27.74
N LEU A 157 14.14 -17.90 27.64
CA LEU A 157 13.11 -17.78 28.68
C LEU A 157 12.10 -18.95 28.66
N GLY A 158 12.30 -19.97 27.81
CA GLY A 158 11.47 -21.18 27.75
C GLY A 158 10.15 -21.04 27.00
N MET A 159 9.95 -19.95 26.27
CA MET A 159 8.72 -19.70 25.54
C MET A 159 8.67 -20.46 24.20
N THR A 160 7.47 -20.80 23.77
CA THR A 160 7.20 -21.23 22.39
C THR A 160 7.00 -20.00 21.50
N VAL A 161 7.60 -19.99 20.30
CA VAL A 161 7.50 -18.85 19.38
C VAL A 161 7.05 -19.33 18.00
N VAL A 162 5.96 -18.76 17.50
CA VAL A 162 5.47 -18.94 16.14
C VAL A 162 5.51 -17.59 15.42
N VAL A 163 6.24 -17.53 14.31
CA VAL A 163 6.32 -16.35 13.47
C VAL A 163 5.37 -16.47 12.30
N THR A 164 4.49 -15.47 12.10
CA THR A 164 3.76 -15.28 10.84
C THR A 164 4.12 -13.91 10.27
N ASP A 165 4.71 -13.92 9.08
CA ASP A 165 5.27 -12.71 8.48
C ASP A 165 5.22 -12.80 6.95
N HIS A 166 5.40 -11.68 6.27
CA HIS A 166 5.46 -11.60 4.80
C HIS A 166 6.64 -10.74 4.30
N HIS A 167 7.41 -10.18 5.21
CA HIS A 167 8.59 -9.37 4.88
C HIS A 167 9.70 -10.21 4.28
N GLU A 168 10.66 -9.54 3.60
CA GLU A 168 11.82 -10.20 3.02
C GLU A 168 12.66 -10.90 4.09
N VAL A 169 13.06 -12.12 3.79
CA VAL A 169 13.94 -12.88 4.68
C VAL A 169 15.33 -12.22 4.67
N PRO A 170 15.88 -11.81 5.83
CA PRO A 170 17.22 -11.27 5.91
C PRO A 170 18.27 -12.24 5.38
N PHE A 171 19.33 -11.72 4.80
CA PHE A 171 20.44 -12.51 4.30
C PHE A 171 21.79 -11.83 4.54
N GLU A 172 22.83 -12.61 4.58
CA GLU A 172 24.23 -12.20 4.50
C GLU A 172 24.79 -12.63 3.14
N GLU A 173 25.57 -11.77 2.51
CA GLU A 173 26.32 -12.13 1.30
C GLU A 173 27.76 -12.51 1.69
N ASP A 174 28.23 -13.64 1.18
CA ASP A 174 29.63 -14.03 1.33
C ASP A 174 30.55 -13.29 0.33
N GLU A 175 31.86 -13.54 0.40
CA GLU A 175 32.87 -12.92 -0.49
C GLU A 175 32.66 -13.25 -1.98
N ASN A 176 31.86 -14.28 -2.30
CA ASN A 176 31.53 -14.71 -3.65
C ASN A 176 30.19 -14.15 -4.13
N GLY A 177 29.46 -13.41 -3.28
CA GLY A 177 28.12 -12.89 -3.57
C GLY A 177 27.01 -13.93 -3.39
N GLU A 178 27.29 -15.07 -2.73
CA GLU A 178 26.25 -16.04 -2.38
C GLU A 178 25.47 -15.58 -1.16
N ARG A 179 24.15 -15.62 -1.26
CA ARG A 179 23.24 -15.19 -0.19
C ARG A 179 22.92 -16.34 0.75
N ARG A 180 23.28 -16.15 2.01
CA ARG A 180 22.85 -16.99 3.11
C ARG A 180 21.67 -16.35 3.84
N TYR A 181 20.49 -16.93 3.69
CA TYR A 181 19.27 -16.45 4.36
C TYR A 181 19.29 -16.78 5.85
N ILE A 182 18.87 -15.82 6.68
CA ILE A 182 18.88 -15.89 8.13
C ILE A 182 17.45 -16.02 8.62
N LEU A 183 17.09 -17.18 9.15
CA LEU A 183 15.80 -17.40 9.80
C LEU A 183 15.92 -17.24 11.32
N PRO A 184 14.90 -16.66 11.98
CA PRO A 184 14.87 -16.60 13.43
C PRO A 184 14.70 -18.00 14.05
N PRO A 185 15.26 -18.27 15.25
CA PRO A 185 15.20 -19.59 15.89
C PRO A 185 13.84 -19.87 16.55
N ALA A 186 12.74 -19.61 15.83
CA ALA A 186 11.37 -19.89 16.26
C ALA A 186 11.01 -21.39 16.13
N ASP A 187 9.96 -21.82 16.82
CA ASP A 187 9.46 -23.18 16.71
C ASP A 187 8.76 -23.44 15.38
N ALA A 188 8.17 -22.41 14.79
CA ALA A 188 7.67 -22.41 13.41
C ALA A 188 7.79 -21.01 12.79
N VAL A 189 8.12 -20.95 11.51
CA VAL A 189 8.23 -19.69 10.73
C VAL A 189 7.37 -19.81 9.49
N VAL A 190 6.22 -19.15 9.51
CA VAL A 190 5.29 -19.08 8.39
C VAL A 190 5.54 -17.78 7.64
N ASN A 191 6.24 -17.88 6.52
CA ASN A 191 6.49 -16.76 5.62
C ASN A 191 6.62 -17.28 4.19
N PRO A 192 5.78 -16.83 3.25
CA PRO A 192 5.77 -17.34 1.87
C PRO A 192 7.04 -16.99 1.08
N LYS A 193 7.87 -16.05 1.55
CA LYS A 193 9.11 -15.63 0.91
C LYS A 193 10.34 -16.44 1.33
N GLN A 194 10.20 -17.45 2.17
CA GLN A 194 11.31 -18.36 2.46
C GLN A 194 11.77 -19.07 1.18
N LYS A 195 13.08 -19.16 0.96
CA LYS A 195 13.68 -19.73 -0.27
C LYS A 195 13.18 -21.14 -0.62
N ASP A 196 12.90 -21.95 0.39
CA ASP A 196 12.45 -23.34 0.28
C ASP A 196 10.94 -23.50 0.54
N CYS A 197 10.17 -22.41 0.51
CA CYS A 197 8.73 -22.43 0.60
C CYS A 197 8.12 -22.82 -0.75
N SER A 198 7.24 -23.82 -0.75
CA SER A 198 6.55 -24.30 -1.96
C SER A 198 5.26 -23.54 -2.28
N TYR A 199 4.92 -22.51 -1.48
CA TYR A 199 3.73 -21.71 -1.71
C TYR A 199 3.85 -20.91 -3.01
N PRO A 200 2.89 -21.04 -3.97
CA PRO A 200 3.09 -20.51 -5.32
C PRO A 200 3.04 -18.98 -5.42
N PHE A 201 2.50 -18.30 -4.40
CA PHE A 201 2.28 -16.85 -4.42
C PHE A 201 2.91 -16.15 -3.21
N PRO A 202 4.17 -15.67 -3.30
CA PRO A 202 4.86 -15.06 -2.16
C PRO A 202 4.39 -13.63 -1.85
N GLY A 203 3.52 -13.04 -2.66
CA GLY A 203 3.09 -11.64 -2.58
C GLY A 203 1.95 -11.35 -1.60
N LEU A 204 1.66 -12.23 -0.64
CA LEU A 204 0.63 -12.00 0.39
C LEU A 204 1.08 -10.93 1.39
N CYS A 205 0.12 -10.20 2.00
CA CYS A 205 0.35 -9.34 3.16
C CYS A 205 0.29 -10.15 4.48
N GLY A 206 0.71 -9.55 5.60
CA GLY A 206 0.72 -10.19 6.92
C GLY A 206 -0.67 -10.67 7.37
N ALA A 207 -1.71 -9.88 7.13
CA ALA A 207 -3.09 -10.27 7.44
C ALA A 207 -3.58 -11.47 6.61
N ALA A 208 -3.13 -11.61 5.36
CA ALA A 208 -3.46 -12.76 4.53
C ALA A 208 -2.76 -14.03 5.05
N VAL A 209 -1.50 -13.93 5.50
CA VAL A 209 -0.78 -15.04 6.14
C VAL A 209 -1.47 -15.45 7.45
N ALA A 210 -1.84 -14.49 8.29
CA ALA A 210 -2.58 -14.72 9.53
C ALA A 210 -3.94 -15.38 9.27
N TRP A 211 -4.66 -14.92 8.26
CA TRP A 211 -5.93 -15.52 7.84
C TRP A 211 -5.77 -16.98 7.40
N LYS A 212 -4.75 -17.29 6.60
CA LYS A 212 -4.47 -18.67 6.16
C LYS A 212 -4.09 -19.59 7.33
N LEU A 213 -3.42 -19.06 8.37
CA LEU A 213 -3.18 -19.83 9.59
C LEU A 213 -4.50 -20.14 10.33
N ILE A 214 -5.38 -19.16 10.50
CA ILE A 214 -6.70 -19.39 11.12
C ILE A 214 -7.53 -20.37 10.28
N GLN A 215 -7.54 -20.24 8.95
CA GLN A 215 -8.22 -21.19 8.06
C GLN A 215 -7.71 -22.63 8.24
N THR A 216 -6.39 -22.80 8.36
CA THR A 216 -5.77 -24.11 8.61
C THR A 216 -6.17 -24.66 9.96
N MET A 217 -6.17 -23.86 11.01
CA MET A 217 -6.56 -24.28 12.36
C MET A 217 -8.05 -24.62 12.44
N GLU A 218 -8.91 -23.82 11.82
CA GLU A 218 -10.36 -24.09 11.73
C GLU A 218 -10.63 -25.42 10.99
N ALA A 219 -9.95 -25.65 9.86
CA ALA A 219 -10.07 -26.90 9.11
C ALA A 219 -9.65 -28.13 9.95
N LYS A 220 -8.53 -28.03 10.70
CA LYS A 220 -8.08 -29.09 11.64
C LYS A 220 -9.08 -29.31 12.79
N ALA A 221 -9.83 -28.28 13.19
CA ALA A 221 -10.91 -28.38 14.18
C ALA A 221 -12.24 -28.89 13.57
N GLY A 222 -12.29 -29.21 12.28
CA GLY A 222 -13.49 -29.65 11.58
C GLY A 222 -14.49 -28.54 11.24
N ILE A 223 -14.06 -27.28 11.29
CA ILE A 223 -14.87 -26.11 10.95
C ILE A 223 -14.77 -25.88 9.43
N PRO A 224 -15.90 -25.65 8.74
CA PRO A 224 -15.90 -25.42 7.29
C PRO A 224 -15.07 -24.19 6.89
N LYS A 225 -14.38 -24.24 5.74
CA LYS A 225 -13.51 -23.16 5.26
C LYS A 225 -14.22 -21.80 5.13
N GLU A 226 -15.53 -21.83 4.83
CA GLU A 226 -16.36 -20.64 4.67
C GLU A 226 -16.48 -19.83 5.97
N HIS A 227 -16.27 -20.47 7.12
CA HIS A 227 -16.27 -19.76 8.41
C HIS A 227 -15.15 -18.71 8.48
N SER A 228 -13.98 -19.01 7.94
CA SER A 228 -12.86 -18.05 7.86
C SER A 228 -13.13 -16.88 6.92
N PHE A 229 -14.12 -16.97 6.00
CA PHE A 229 -14.42 -15.91 5.04
C PHE A 229 -14.94 -14.61 5.68
N ARG A 230 -15.37 -14.67 6.95
CA ARG A 230 -15.68 -13.48 7.74
C ARG A 230 -14.50 -12.50 7.90
N PHE A 231 -13.29 -12.95 7.64
CA PHE A 231 -12.08 -12.11 7.72
C PHE A 231 -11.65 -11.52 6.37
N LEU A 232 -12.29 -11.87 5.25
CA LEU A 232 -11.88 -11.42 3.93
C LEU A 232 -11.90 -9.91 3.76
N GLU A 233 -12.83 -9.20 4.43
CA GLU A 233 -12.86 -7.74 4.41
C GLU A 233 -11.60 -7.12 5.02
N PHE A 234 -11.07 -7.72 6.10
CA PHE A 234 -9.83 -7.28 6.75
C PHE A 234 -8.60 -7.61 5.90
N VAL A 235 -8.58 -8.80 5.28
CA VAL A 235 -7.52 -9.19 4.33
C VAL A 235 -7.47 -8.21 3.14
N ALA A 236 -8.62 -7.80 2.61
CA ALA A 236 -8.65 -6.81 1.52
C ALA A 236 -8.18 -5.43 1.98
N ILE A 237 -8.58 -4.99 3.18
CA ILE A 237 -8.15 -3.73 3.78
C ILE A 237 -6.63 -3.71 3.95
N ALA A 238 -6.06 -4.79 4.49
CA ALA A 238 -4.62 -4.94 4.66
C ALA A 238 -3.88 -4.97 3.32
N THR A 239 -4.30 -5.82 2.39
CA THR A 239 -3.67 -5.98 1.07
C THR A 239 -3.58 -4.65 0.31
N ILE A 240 -4.64 -3.83 0.38
CA ILE A 240 -4.66 -2.50 -0.24
C ILE A 240 -3.85 -1.51 0.59
N GLY A 241 -3.98 -1.56 1.92
CA GLY A 241 -3.33 -0.62 2.85
C GLY A 241 -1.82 -0.73 2.87
N ASP A 242 -1.29 -1.95 2.79
CA ASP A 242 0.15 -2.25 2.67
C ASP A 242 0.67 -2.16 1.22
N VAL A 243 -0.17 -1.68 0.31
CA VAL A 243 0.19 -1.42 -1.09
C VAL A 243 0.74 -2.67 -1.79
N MET A 244 0.14 -3.84 -1.53
CA MET A 244 0.52 -5.09 -2.18
C MET A 244 0.08 -5.10 -3.65
N ASP A 245 0.78 -5.87 -4.49
CA ASP A 245 0.41 -6.00 -5.89
C ASP A 245 -0.94 -6.72 -6.05
N LEU A 246 -1.90 -6.08 -6.72
CA LEU A 246 -3.25 -6.63 -6.96
C LEU A 246 -3.27 -7.60 -8.15
N GLN A 247 -2.45 -8.65 -8.04
CA GLN A 247 -2.30 -9.74 -9.01
C GLN A 247 -2.52 -11.09 -8.30
N GLY A 248 -2.71 -12.18 -9.06
CA GLY A 248 -2.89 -13.53 -8.54
C GLY A 248 -3.88 -13.60 -7.37
N GLU A 249 -3.50 -14.27 -6.28
CA GLU A 249 -4.35 -14.41 -5.10
C GLU A 249 -4.78 -13.08 -4.48
N ASN A 250 -3.92 -12.07 -4.44
CA ASN A 250 -4.28 -10.77 -3.87
C ASN A 250 -5.46 -10.14 -4.61
N ARG A 251 -5.52 -10.30 -5.93
CA ARG A 251 -6.64 -9.80 -6.71
C ARG A 251 -7.95 -10.52 -6.35
N ILE A 252 -7.91 -11.85 -6.19
CA ILE A 252 -9.06 -12.66 -5.78
C ILE A 252 -9.51 -12.26 -4.37
N LEU A 253 -8.57 -12.18 -3.43
CA LEU A 253 -8.82 -11.80 -2.03
C LEU A 253 -9.43 -10.40 -1.92
N VAL A 254 -8.89 -9.42 -2.67
CA VAL A 254 -9.42 -8.05 -2.66
C VAL A 254 -10.81 -7.98 -3.30
N LYS A 255 -11.06 -8.70 -4.41
CA LYS A 255 -12.41 -8.77 -5.02
C LYS A 255 -13.43 -9.35 -4.03
N ALA A 256 -13.10 -10.44 -3.36
CA ALA A 256 -13.97 -11.09 -2.38
C ALA A 256 -14.15 -10.22 -1.12
N GLY A 257 -13.06 -9.67 -0.61
CA GLY A 257 -13.08 -8.84 0.60
C GLY A 257 -13.83 -7.52 0.42
N LEU A 258 -13.74 -6.87 -0.75
CA LEU A 258 -14.56 -5.69 -1.06
C LEU A 258 -16.06 -6.03 -1.05
N ARG A 259 -16.46 -7.18 -1.61
CA ARG A 259 -17.87 -7.63 -1.56
C ARG A 259 -18.33 -7.91 -0.12
N ALA A 260 -17.43 -8.44 0.73
CA ALA A 260 -17.70 -8.64 2.15
C ALA A 260 -17.83 -7.28 2.87
N LEU A 261 -16.90 -6.36 2.62
CA LEU A 261 -16.88 -5.02 3.21
C LEU A 261 -18.14 -4.20 2.88
N HIS A 262 -18.71 -4.36 1.67
CA HIS A 262 -19.98 -3.72 1.29
C HIS A 262 -21.16 -4.16 2.17
N LYS A 263 -21.02 -5.28 2.88
CA LYS A 263 -22.04 -5.86 3.78
C LYS A 263 -21.46 -6.15 5.17
N THR A 264 -20.42 -5.43 5.54
CA THR A 264 -19.69 -5.67 6.79
C THR A 264 -20.63 -5.69 8.00
N GLN A 265 -20.42 -6.68 8.88
CA GLN A 265 -21.07 -6.76 10.17
C GLN A 265 -20.19 -6.25 11.31
N ASN A 266 -18.94 -5.89 11.01
CA ASN A 266 -18.05 -5.31 12.00
C ASN A 266 -18.48 -3.89 12.33
N LEU A 267 -18.86 -3.65 13.60
CA LEU A 267 -19.35 -2.35 14.05
C LEU A 267 -18.32 -1.23 13.88
N GLY A 268 -17.03 -1.55 14.11
CA GLY A 268 -15.94 -0.60 13.94
C GLY A 268 -15.81 -0.11 12.49
N LEU A 269 -15.83 -1.04 11.52
CA LEU A 269 -15.78 -0.69 10.10
C LEU A 269 -17.02 0.06 9.64
N GLN A 270 -18.21 -0.34 10.10
CA GLN A 270 -19.46 0.38 9.80
C GLN A 270 -19.37 1.86 10.24
N GLU A 271 -18.95 2.09 11.49
CA GLU A 271 -18.85 3.44 12.02
C GLU A 271 -17.71 4.25 11.40
N LEU A 272 -16.57 3.62 11.10
CA LEU A 272 -15.46 4.28 10.41
C LEU A 272 -15.87 4.74 9.00
N ILE A 273 -16.56 3.90 8.23
CA ILE A 273 -17.10 4.24 6.92
C ILE A 273 -18.12 5.38 7.04
N ARG A 274 -19.04 5.29 8.01
CA ARG A 274 -20.09 6.28 8.27
C ARG A 274 -19.52 7.67 8.60
N VAL A 275 -18.52 7.76 9.49
CA VAL A 275 -17.94 9.06 9.88
C VAL A 275 -17.16 9.72 8.75
N GLN A 276 -16.75 8.95 7.73
CA GLN A 276 -16.12 9.46 6.50
C GLN A 276 -17.17 9.90 5.45
N GLY A 277 -18.47 9.74 5.73
CA GLY A 277 -19.54 10.11 4.79
C GLY A 277 -19.61 9.22 3.56
N ILE A 278 -19.20 7.96 3.68
CA ILE A 278 -19.20 6.98 2.60
C ILE A 278 -20.31 5.96 2.88
N GLU A 279 -21.07 5.57 1.86
CA GLU A 279 -21.95 4.41 1.94
C GLU A 279 -21.13 3.14 1.74
N ALA A 280 -21.34 2.11 2.56
CA ALA A 280 -20.51 0.90 2.55
C ALA A 280 -20.47 0.22 1.18
N GLU A 281 -21.58 0.20 0.45
CA GLU A 281 -21.70 -0.35 -0.90
C GLU A 281 -20.86 0.37 -1.96
N ASN A 282 -20.43 1.60 -1.67
CA ASN A 282 -19.62 2.44 -2.56
C ASN A 282 -18.12 2.43 -2.20
N VAL A 283 -17.70 1.64 -1.20
CA VAL A 283 -16.29 1.54 -0.84
C VAL A 283 -15.50 0.88 -1.97
N THR A 284 -14.44 1.54 -2.38
CA THR A 284 -13.52 1.10 -3.45
C THR A 284 -12.10 0.97 -2.89
N PRO A 285 -11.14 0.40 -3.63
CA PRO A 285 -9.73 0.43 -3.24
C PRO A 285 -9.20 1.82 -2.92
N TYR A 286 -9.67 2.86 -3.65
CA TYR A 286 -9.33 4.25 -3.36
C TYR A 286 -9.74 4.66 -1.93
N HIS A 287 -10.97 4.33 -1.54
CA HIS A 287 -11.46 4.67 -0.19
C HIS A 287 -10.65 3.94 0.90
N ILE A 288 -10.25 2.68 0.66
CA ILE A 288 -9.38 1.96 1.58
C ILE A 288 -8.00 2.61 1.66
N GLY A 289 -7.33 2.83 0.53
CA GLY A 289 -5.96 3.32 0.51
C GLY A 289 -5.80 4.78 0.94
N PHE A 290 -6.80 5.65 0.68
CA PHE A 290 -6.69 7.10 0.87
C PHE A 290 -7.64 7.70 1.90
N VAL A 291 -8.63 6.96 2.40
CA VAL A 291 -9.59 7.46 3.39
C VAL A 291 -9.59 6.61 4.67
N LEU A 292 -9.93 5.33 4.58
CA LEU A 292 -10.07 4.44 5.74
C LEU A 292 -8.71 4.03 6.31
N GLY A 293 -7.80 3.57 5.46
CA GLY A 293 -6.46 3.15 5.86
C GLY A 293 -5.65 4.24 6.55
N PRO A 294 -5.61 5.47 6.03
CA PRO A 294 -4.99 6.59 6.72
C PRO A 294 -5.56 6.88 8.11
N CYS A 295 -6.83 6.60 8.40
CA CYS A 295 -7.41 6.74 9.74
C CYS A 295 -6.87 5.64 10.68
N ILE A 296 -6.83 4.40 10.22
CA ILE A 296 -6.26 3.27 10.98
C ILE A 296 -4.77 3.53 11.26
N ASN A 297 -4.01 3.92 10.25
CA ASN A 297 -2.58 4.21 10.38
C ASN A 297 -2.27 5.46 11.23
N ALA A 298 -3.24 6.39 11.40
CA ALA A 298 -3.01 7.61 12.17
C ALA A 298 -2.77 7.33 13.65
N SER A 299 -3.43 6.31 14.22
CA SER A 299 -3.21 5.90 15.61
C SER A 299 -1.78 5.45 15.86
N GLY A 300 -1.22 4.55 15.05
CA GLY A 300 0.17 4.11 15.16
C GLY A 300 1.22 5.18 14.79
N ARG A 301 0.80 6.37 14.34
CA ARG A 301 1.71 7.49 14.05
C ARG A 301 1.73 8.58 15.12
N LEU A 302 0.57 8.94 15.66
CA LEU A 302 0.40 10.07 16.58
C LEU A 302 -0.07 9.66 17.97
N ASP A 303 -0.41 8.38 18.16
CA ASP A 303 -0.91 7.81 19.40
C ASP A 303 -0.51 6.31 19.43
N THR A 304 -1.33 5.43 20.00
CA THR A 304 -1.11 3.99 19.99
C THR A 304 -2.00 3.27 18.98
N ALA A 305 -1.43 2.32 18.22
CA ALA A 305 -2.18 1.48 17.29
C ALA A 305 -3.26 0.59 17.95
N GLU A 306 -3.21 0.45 19.28
CA GLU A 306 -4.26 -0.23 20.04
C GLU A 306 -5.64 0.42 19.85
N HIS A 307 -5.73 1.74 19.60
CA HIS A 307 -7.01 2.40 19.33
C HIS A 307 -7.67 1.86 18.05
N SER A 308 -6.91 1.61 17.00
CA SER A 308 -7.42 0.99 15.78
C SER A 308 -7.84 -0.47 16.01
N LEU A 309 -7.07 -1.24 16.78
CA LEU A 309 -7.46 -2.59 17.14
C LEU A 309 -8.74 -2.60 18.01
N LYS A 310 -8.86 -1.69 18.99
CA LYS A 310 -10.07 -1.54 19.83
C LYS A 310 -11.30 -1.20 18.97
N LEU A 311 -11.14 -0.35 17.95
CA LEU A 311 -12.23 -0.06 17.00
C LEU A 311 -12.73 -1.34 16.32
N LEU A 312 -11.82 -2.16 15.77
CA LEU A 312 -12.19 -3.42 15.11
C LEU A 312 -12.81 -4.42 16.07
N CYS A 313 -12.44 -4.39 17.35
CA CYS A 313 -12.95 -5.27 18.41
C CYS A 313 -14.21 -4.74 19.10
N ALA A 314 -14.70 -3.55 18.78
CA ALA A 314 -15.83 -2.90 19.45
C ALA A 314 -17.09 -3.79 19.46
N LYS A 315 -17.73 -3.89 20.63
CA LYS A 315 -18.92 -4.74 20.83
C LYS A 315 -20.24 -3.96 20.80
N THR A 316 -20.18 -2.65 20.89
CA THR A 316 -21.36 -1.78 20.84
C THR A 316 -21.17 -0.69 19.78
N ARG A 317 -22.28 -0.23 19.22
CA ARG A 317 -22.23 0.88 18.24
C ARG A 317 -21.75 2.18 18.86
N GLU A 318 -22.06 2.43 20.13
CA GLU A 318 -21.63 3.63 20.86
C GLU A 318 -20.10 3.66 21.01
N GLU A 319 -19.50 2.54 21.43
CA GLU A 319 -18.05 2.38 21.52
C GLU A 319 -17.39 2.56 20.14
N ALA A 320 -17.91 1.87 19.11
CA ALA A 320 -17.41 1.96 17.74
C ALA A 320 -17.49 3.40 17.19
N ALA A 321 -18.62 4.08 17.41
CA ALA A 321 -18.83 5.46 16.96
C ALA A 321 -17.85 6.44 17.61
N LYS A 322 -17.57 6.28 18.91
CA LYS A 322 -16.59 7.08 19.63
C LYS A 322 -15.18 6.86 19.03
N LEU A 323 -14.74 5.61 18.98
CA LEU A 323 -13.40 5.25 18.48
C LEU A 323 -13.20 5.67 17.01
N ALA A 324 -14.23 5.52 16.17
CA ALA A 324 -14.19 5.97 14.78
C ALA A 324 -14.06 7.49 14.66
N GLY A 325 -14.75 8.24 15.54
CA GLY A 325 -14.62 9.69 15.66
C GLY A 325 -13.20 10.10 16.06
N ASP A 326 -12.67 9.50 17.12
CA ASP A 326 -11.32 9.77 17.61
C ASP A 326 -10.25 9.50 16.52
N LEU A 327 -10.34 8.39 15.77
CA LEU A 327 -9.43 8.08 14.67
C LEU A 327 -9.55 9.05 13.50
N LYS A 328 -10.76 9.53 13.19
CA LYS A 328 -10.96 10.56 12.18
C LYS A 328 -10.27 11.86 12.57
N ASP A 329 -10.46 12.32 13.81
CA ASP A 329 -9.87 13.56 14.31
C ASP A 329 -8.34 13.47 14.37
N LEU A 330 -7.81 12.32 14.75
CA LEU A 330 -6.39 12.04 14.74
C LEU A 330 -5.81 12.08 13.30
N ASN A 331 -6.54 11.53 12.33
CA ASN A 331 -6.14 11.58 10.92
C ASN A 331 -6.21 13.01 10.34
N GLU A 332 -7.20 13.82 10.73
CA GLU A 332 -7.26 15.24 10.34
C GLU A 332 -6.06 16.02 10.94
N SER A 333 -5.71 15.77 12.19
CA SER A 333 -4.52 16.34 12.83
C SER A 333 -3.23 15.94 12.08
N ARG A 334 -3.11 14.66 11.73
CA ARG A 334 -1.98 14.15 10.92
C ARG A 334 -1.90 14.86 9.55
N LYS A 335 -3.05 15.03 8.86
CA LYS A 335 -3.11 15.73 7.56
C LYS A 335 -2.64 17.18 7.69
N GLU A 336 -3.09 17.89 8.72
CA GLU A 336 -2.70 19.28 8.93
C GLU A 336 -1.21 19.43 9.25
N LEU A 337 -0.67 18.59 10.14
CA LEU A 337 0.76 18.56 10.43
C LEU A 337 1.59 18.22 9.18
N THR A 338 1.12 17.26 8.36
CA THR A 338 1.78 16.91 7.10
C THR A 338 1.77 18.09 6.13
N ARG A 339 0.63 18.77 5.98
CA ARG A 339 0.48 19.95 5.10
C ARG A 339 1.42 21.09 5.51
N GLN A 340 1.52 21.35 6.81
CA GLN A 340 2.44 22.38 7.34
C GLN A 340 3.90 22.01 7.09
N GLY A 341 4.28 20.75 7.34
CA GLY A 341 5.62 20.25 7.08
C GLY A 341 5.98 20.27 5.60
N GLU A 342 5.04 19.87 4.72
CA GLU A 342 5.19 19.93 3.26
C GLU A 342 5.41 21.37 2.77
N ALA A 343 4.56 22.32 3.19
CA ALA A 343 4.70 23.72 2.80
C ALA A 343 6.04 24.30 3.22
N LYS A 344 6.48 24.05 4.46
CA LYS A 344 7.79 24.50 4.97
C LYS A 344 8.94 23.86 4.21
N ALA A 345 8.83 22.58 3.88
CA ALA A 345 9.86 21.85 3.12
C ALA A 345 9.99 22.38 1.68
N ILE A 346 8.87 22.63 1.00
CA ILE A 346 8.86 23.21 -0.35
C ILE A 346 9.50 24.60 -0.32
N GLU A 347 9.10 25.48 0.62
CA GLU A 347 9.68 26.81 0.80
C GLU A 347 11.20 26.73 0.99
N LEU A 348 11.69 25.83 1.86
CA LEU A 348 13.12 25.64 2.08
C LEU A 348 13.87 25.22 0.82
N VAL A 349 13.29 24.33 0.01
CA VAL A 349 13.91 23.91 -1.25
C VAL A 349 13.95 25.08 -2.25
N GLU A 350 12.84 25.79 -2.45
CA GLU A 350 12.70 26.83 -3.46
C GLU A 350 13.52 28.10 -3.14
N THR A 351 13.71 28.42 -1.83
CA THR A 351 14.39 29.64 -1.39
C THR A 351 15.85 29.45 -1.02
N SER A 352 16.40 28.23 -1.17
CA SER A 352 17.77 27.91 -0.77
C SER A 352 18.56 27.20 -1.89
N PRO A 353 19.88 26.97 -1.71
CA PRO A 353 20.67 26.19 -2.67
C PRO A 353 20.17 24.77 -2.91
N LEU A 354 19.31 24.21 -2.05
CA LEU A 354 18.71 22.87 -2.19
C LEU A 354 17.97 22.69 -3.52
N GLN A 355 17.45 23.76 -4.12
CA GLN A 355 16.78 23.71 -5.44
C GLN A 355 17.67 23.11 -6.54
N ASN A 356 18.99 23.26 -6.42
CA ASN A 356 19.97 22.79 -7.41
C ASN A 356 20.41 21.33 -7.15
N ASP A 357 20.04 20.77 -6.01
CA ASP A 357 20.42 19.41 -5.64
C ASP A 357 19.70 18.38 -6.51
N LYS A 358 20.40 17.30 -6.84
CA LYS A 358 19.82 16.12 -7.51
C LYS A 358 19.03 15.25 -6.52
N VAL A 359 19.49 15.18 -5.28
CA VAL A 359 18.87 14.48 -4.16
C VAL A 359 18.56 15.47 -3.07
N LEU A 360 17.28 15.66 -2.78
CA LEU A 360 16.84 16.63 -1.77
C LEU A 360 17.04 16.05 -0.37
N VAL A 361 17.73 16.82 0.49
CA VAL A 361 17.88 16.51 1.92
C VAL A 361 17.38 17.72 2.70
N VAL A 362 16.19 17.59 3.28
CA VAL A 362 15.50 18.69 3.97
C VAL A 362 15.43 18.39 5.46
N TYR A 363 15.94 19.31 6.28
CA TYR A 363 15.90 19.21 7.74
C TYR A 363 14.74 20.02 8.31
N LEU A 364 13.83 19.33 9.00
CA LEU A 364 12.67 19.89 9.70
C LEU A 364 12.74 19.48 11.18
N PRO A 365 13.48 20.21 12.03
CA PRO A 365 13.77 19.79 13.42
C PRO A 365 12.51 19.55 14.26
N ASP A 366 11.45 20.30 14.01
CA ASP A 366 10.20 20.25 14.78
C ASP A 366 9.16 19.29 14.14
N CYS A 367 9.51 18.61 13.07
CA CYS A 367 8.62 17.65 12.43
C CYS A 367 8.54 16.36 13.25
N HIS A 368 7.33 15.88 13.49
CA HIS A 368 7.14 14.57 14.13
C HIS A 368 7.76 13.47 13.25
N GLU A 369 8.61 12.60 13.83
CA GLU A 369 9.39 11.63 13.06
C GLU A 369 8.54 10.67 12.20
N SER A 370 7.34 10.30 12.66
CA SER A 370 6.42 9.43 11.93
C SER A 370 5.86 10.06 10.64
N LEU A 371 5.98 11.40 10.47
CA LEU A 371 5.51 12.15 9.32
C LEU A 371 6.61 12.41 8.27
N ALA A 372 7.87 12.29 8.65
CA ALA A 372 9.01 12.56 7.77
C ALA A 372 8.92 11.80 6.44
N GLY A 373 8.55 10.51 6.48
CA GLY A 373 8.38 9.69 5.27
C GLY A 373 7.21 10.11 4.38
N ILE A 374 6.14 10.67 4.95
CA ILE A 374 5.00 11.19 4.17
C ILE A 374 5.41 12.48 3.48
N ILE A 375 6.08 13.37 4.21
CA ILE A 375 6.56 14.66 3.65
C ILE A 375 7.62 14.40 2.57
N ALA A 376 8.55 13.45 2.76
CA ALA A 376 9.50 13.04 1.74
C ALA A 376 8.79 12.54 0.45
N GLY A 377 7.70 11.79 0.60
CA GLY A 377 6.85 11.38 -0.52
C GLY A 377 6.24 12.56 -1.27
N ARG A 378 5.75 13.58 -0.55
CA ARG A 378 5.19 14.80 -1.14
C ARG A 378 6.25 15.63 -1.86
N LEU A 379 7.44 15.77 -1.28
CA LEU A 379 8.56 16.44 -1.95
C LEU A 379 8.96 15.72 -3.25
N ARG A 380 9.05 14.38 -3.21
CA ARG A 380 9.32 13.58 -4.40
C ARG A 380 8.24 13.78 -5.47
N GLU A 381 6.96 13.84 -5.10
CA GLU A 381 5.85 14.11 -6.04
C GLU A 381 5.91 15.52 -6.61
N HIS A 382 6.27 16.50 -5.79
CA HIS A 382 6.33 17.91 -6.19
C HIS A 382 7.51 18.20 -7.12
N PHE A 383 8.72 17.77 -6.74
CA PHE A 383 9.97 18.08 -7.47
C PHE A 383 10.41 16.98 -8.44
N HIS A 384 9.79 15.80 -8.39
CA HIS A 384 10.22 14.59 -9.11
C HIS A 384 11.70 14.26 -8.88
N LYS A 385 12.17 14.41 -7.63
CA LYS A 385 13.54 14.14 -7.19
C LYS A 385 13.54 13.17 -6.00
N PRO A 386 14.55 12.30 -5.83
CA PRO A 386 14.74 11.56 -4.59
C PRO A 386 14.80 12.56 -3.43
N SER A 387 14.05 12.29 -2.37
CA SER A 387 13.88 13.24 -1.28
C SER A 387 14.00 12.57 0.08
N PHE A 388 14.85 13.08 0.93
CA PHE A 388 14.97 12.75 2.35
C PHE A 388 14.43 13.89 3.20
N VAL A 389 13.64 13.57 4.20
CA VAL A 389 13.25 14.48 5.27
C VAL A 389 13.83 13.99 6.57
N LEU A 390 14.61 14.86 7.20
CA LEU A 390 15.30 14.62 8.45
C LEU A 390 14.60 15.41 9.56
N THR A 391 14.56 14.86 10.77
CA THR A 391 14.00 15.51 11.96
C THR A 391 14.88 15.24 13.18
N ARG A 392 14.75 16.07 14.21
CA ARG A 392 15.43 15.86 15.49
C ARG A 392 14.82 14.64 16.21
N SER A 393 15.67 13.84 16.83
CA SER A 393 15.27 12.75 17.72
C SER A 393 16.07 12.80 19.02
N GLU A 394 15.71 11.99 19.99
CA GLU A 394 16.44 11.92 21.28
C GLU A 394 17.89 11.45 21.09
N GLU A 395 18.17 10.62 20.11
CA GLU A 395 19.49 10.03 19.82
C GLU A 395 20.21 10.71 18.62
N GLY A 396 19.90 11.96 18.29
CA GLY A 396 20.50 12.68 17.16
C GLY A 396 19.47 13.07 16.11
N VAL A 397 19.67 12.68 14.85
CA VAL A 397 18.77 13.01 13.73
C VAL A 397 18.25 11.73 13.08
N LYS A 398 16.94 11.60 12.95
CA LYS A 398 16.30 10.54 12.16
C LYS A 398 15.79 11.05 10.84
N GLY A 399 15.75 10.20 9.82
CA GLY A 399 15.28 10.56 8.50
C GLY A 399 14.55 9.46 7.77
N SER A 400 13.70 9.89 6.87
CA SER A 400 13.01 9.00 5.93
C SER A 400 13.15 9.52 4.51
N GLY A 401 13.42 8.63 3.57
CA GLY A 401 13.56 8.95 2.16
C GLY A 401 12.50 8.29 1.28
N ARG A 402 12.21 8.95 0.15
CA ARG A 402 11.34 8.42 -0.93
C ARG A 402 11.99 8.71 -2.27
N SER A 403 11.98 7.71 -3.16
CA SER A 403 12.76 7.74 -4.40
C SER A 403 11.91 7.83 -5.68
N ILE A 404 12.64 8.05 -6.78
CA ILE A 404 12.20 7.85 -8.16
C ILE A 404 12.83 6.56 -8.70
N GLU A 405 12.31 6.01 -9.82
CA GLU A 405 12.76 4.74 -10.38
C GLU A 405 14.27 4.70 -10.71
N ALA A 406 14.85 5.85 -11.08
CA ALA A 406 16.25 5.96 -11.48
C ALA A 406 17.24 5.99 -10.30
N TYR A 407 16.79 5.96 -9.04
CA TYR A 407 17.64 6.12 -7.85
C TYR A 407 17.30 5.11 -6.77
N SER A 408 18.20 4.18 -6.47
CA SER A 408 18.05 3.21 -5.39
C SER A 408 18.51 3.81 -4.06
N MET A 409 17.57 4.16 -3.18
CA MET A 409 17.93 4.74 -1.87
C MET A 409 18.82 3.83 -1.04
N TYR A 410 18.52 2.54 -1.01
CA TYR A 410 19.32 1.60 -0.22
C TYR A 410 20.78 1.52 -0.69
N GLU A 411 21.00 1.39 -2.01
CA GLU A 411 22.36 1.31 -2.58
C GLU A 411 23.14 2.61 -2.35
N GLU A 412 22.47 3.76 -2.46
CA GLU A 412 23.11 5.06 -2.25
C GLU A 412 23.45 5.31 -0.77
N LEU A 413 22.60 4.85 0.16
CA LEU A 413 22.93 4.87 1.59
C LEU A 413 24.12 3.97 1.91
N CYS A 414 24.24 2.80 1.27
CA CYS A 414 25.39 1.92 1.43
C CYS A 414 26.72 2.61 1.05
N LYS A 415 26.73 3.52 0.06
CA LYS A 415 27.91 4.28 -0.36
C LYS A 415 28.37 5.32 0.64
N CYS A 416 27.50 5.74 1.56
CA CYS A 416 27.81 6.74 2.60
C CYS A 416 27.55 6.22 4.02
N LYS A 417 27.65 4.89 4.21
CA LYS A 417 27.38 4.23 5.50
C LYS A 417 28.19 4.76 6.68
N GLU A 418 29.41 5.28 6.43
CA GLU A 418 30.29 5.83 7.47
C GLU A 418 29.70 7.11 8.12
N LEU A 419 28.76 7.79 7.46
CA LEU A 419 28.08 8.97 7.97
C LEU A 419 26.83 8.62 8.79
N LEU A 420 26.41 7.33 8.76
CA LEU A 420 25.15 6.86 9.32
C LEU A 420 25.37 6.04 10.59
N THR A 421 24.55 6.26 11.61
CA THR A 421 24.55 5.40 12.81
C THR A 421 23.67 4.18 12.61
N LYS A 422 22.58 4.33 11.84
CA LYS A 422 21.65 3.26 11.48
C LYS A 422 21.00 3.59 10.14
N PHE A 423 20.79 2.59 9.29
CA PHE A 423 20.00 2.75 8.08
C PHE A 423 19.41 1.41 7.61
N GLY A 424 18.37 1.50 6.78
CA GLY A 424 17.74 0.35 6.16
C GLY A 424 16.64 0.78 5.18
N GLY A 425 16.19 -0.16 4.36
CA GLY A 425 15.11 0.12 3.41
C GLY A 425 15.24 -0.65 2.11
N HIS A 426 14.56 -0.12 1.10
CA HIS A 426 14.43 -0.67 -0.25
C HIS A 426 14.80 0.40 -1.29
N PRO A 427 14.89 0.07 -2.59
CA PRO A 427 15.20 1.05 -3.62
C PRO A 427 14.32 2.32 -3.58
N MET A 428 13.02 2.18 -3.30
CA MET A 428 12.07 3.29 -3.35
C MET A 428 11.84 4.02 -2.03
N ALA A 429 12.27 3.46 -0.89
CA ALA A 429 12.08 4.05 0.42
C ALA A 429 13.13 3.57 1.40
N ALA A 430 13.66 4.48 2.21
CA ALA A 430 14.65 4.13 3.23
C ALA A 430 14.47 4.98 4.50
N GLY A 431 14.92 4.42 5.62
CA GLY A 431 15.09 5.10 6.89
C GLY A 431 16.57 5.21 7.26
N LEU A 432 16.93 6.25 8.01
CA LEU A 432 18.30 6.46 8.47
C LEU A 432 18.37 7.22 9.78
N SER A 433 19.53 7.14 10.43
CA SER A 433 19.87 7.96 11.60
C SER A 433 21.27 8.54 11.45
N LEU A 434 21.46 9.78 11.89
CA LEU A 434 22.73 10.48 11.97
C LEU A 434 23.06 10.78 13.44
N ALA A 435 24.35 10.85 13.76
CA ALA A 435 24.81 11.10 15.14
C ALA A 435 24.39 12.47 15.68
N GLY A 436 24.27 13.48 14.80
CA GLY A 436 23.86 14.84 15.17
C GLY A 436 23.59 15.71 13.95
N GLU A 437 23.19 16.95 14.21
CA GLU A 437 22.85 17.95 13.16
C GLU A 437 24.06 18.31 12.29
N GLU A 438 25.27 18.24 12.83
CA GLU A 438 26.54 18.50 12.13
C GLU A 438 26.80 17.52 10.99
N MET A 439 26.16 16.34 11.02
CA MET A 439 26.28 15.32 9.99
C MET A 439 25.34 15.55 8.79
N ILE A 440 24.37 16.45 8.90
CA ILE A 440 23.38 16.71 7.85
C ILE A 440 24.02 17.18 6.55
N GLU A 441 24.89 18.19 6.64
CA GLU A 441 25.53 18.75 5.45
C GLU A 441 26.55 17.79 4.81
N PRO A 442 27.42 17.08 5.57
CA PRO A 442 28.24 15.99 5.01
C PRO A 442 27.40 14.92 4.30
N PHE A 443 26.29 14.49 4.90
CA PHE A 443 25.37 13.49 4.31
C PHE A 443 24.74 14.02 3.00
N ARG A 444 24.22 15.25 3.00
CA ARG A 444 23.65 15.88 1.81
C ARG A 444 24.65 15.92 0.66
N ARG A 445 25.90 16.36 0.93
CA ARG A 445 26.97 16.42 -0.08
C ARG A 445 27.30 15.03 -0.61
N ALA A 446 27.50 14.06 0.25
CA ALA A 446 27.82 12.70 -0.17
C ALA A 446 26.77 12.11 -1.13
N LEU A 447 25.47 12.28 -0.83
CA LEU A 447 24.40 11.82 -1.72
C LEU A 447 24.40 12.52 -3.08
N ASN A 448 24.65 13.83 -3.11
CA ASN A 448 24.66 14.62 -4.35
C ASN A 448 25.91 14.37 -5.19
N ASP A 449 27.09 14.24 -4.57
CA ASP A 449 28.37 13.98 -5.23
C ASP A 449 28.40 12.57 -5.82
N ASN A 450 27.81 11.59 -5.12
CA ASN A 450 27.70 10.20 -5.61
C ASN A 450 26.62 10.02 -6.69
N SER A 451 25.69 10.98 -6.82
CA SER A 451 24.51 10.84 -7.69
C SER A 451 24.86 10.92 -9.17
N THR A 452 24.48 9.88 -9.91
CA THR A 452 24.62 9.81 -11.38
C THR A 452 23.38 10.32 -12.13
N LEU A 453 22.36 10.83 -11.42
CA LEU A 453 21.11 11.34 -11.99
C LEU A 453 21.37 12.48 -12.97
N THR A 454 20.58 12.50 -14.03
CA THR A 454 20.56 13.49 -15.09
C THR A 454 19.21 14.22 -15.14
N GLU A 455 19.13 15.31 -15.90
CA GLU A 455 17.85 16.04 -16.10
C GLU A 455 16.74 15.17 -16.72
N GLU A 456 17.10 14.13 -17.47
CA GLU A 456 16.11 13.22 -18.06
C GLU A 456 15.42 12.32 -17.00
N ASP A 457 16.12 12.03 -15.90
CA ASP A 457 15.60 11.21 -14.82
C ASP A 457 14.54 11.95 -13.97
N PHE A 458 14.53 13.28 -14.04
CA PHE A 458 13.55 14.13 -13.37
C PHE A 458 12.29 14.41 -14.21
N VAL A 459 12.19 13.82 -15.40
CA VAL A 459 10.99 13.92 -16.24
C VAL A 459 10.03 12.78 -15.92
N GLU A 460 8.84 13.12 -15.46
CA GLU A 460 7.81 12.12 -15.13
C GLU A 460 7.38 11.33 -16.38
N LYS A 461 7.45 9.99 -16.29
CA LYS A 461 6.99 9.10 -17.37
C LYS A 461 5.51 8.79 -17.20
N VAL A 462 4.70 9.22 -18.16
CA VAL A 462 3.27 8.87 -18.24
C VAL A 462 3.11 7.70 -19.20
N VAL A 463 2.81 6.53 -18.65
CA VAL A 463 2.64 5.31 -19.46
C VAL A 463 1.22 5.25 -20.03
N ILE A 464 1.10 5.35 -21.34
CA ILE A 464 -0.16 5.19 -22.07
C ILE A 464 -0.34 3.72 -22.43
N ASP A 465 -1.38 3.10 -21.89
CA ASP A 465 -1.70 1.69 -22.19
C ASP A 465 -2.08 1.49 -23.66
N VAL A 466 -3.00 2.33 -24.15
CA VAL A 466 -3.51 2.26 -25.52
C VAL A 466 -3.77 3.66 -26.07
N PRO A 467 -3.13 4.06 -27.19
CA PRO A 467 -3.60 5.19 -27.98
C PRO A 467 -4.99 4.85 -28.54
N MET A 468 -6.02 5.53 -28.06
CA MET A 468 -7.41 5.22 -28.41
C MET A 468 -8.17 6.51 -28.73
N PRO A 469 -8.85 6.62 -29.90
CA PRO A 469 -9.66 7.77 -30.22
C PRO A 469 -10.95 7.80 -29.37
N ILE A 470 -11.44 9.00 -29.05
CA ILE A 470 -12.69 9.17 -28.28
C ILE A 470 -13.90 8.55 -28.97
N THR A 471 -13.88 8.41 -30.29
CA THR A 471 -14.92 7.74 -31.07
C THR A 471 -15.04 6.24 -30.78
N TYR A 472 -13.98 5.60 -30.25
CA TYR A 472 -14.00 4.17 -29.88
C TYR A 472 -14.72 3.91 -28.56
N ILE A 473 -14.95 4.95 -27.76
CA ILE A 473 -15.55 4.83 -26.43
C ILE A 473 -17.03 4.46 -26.57
N THR A 474 -17.39 3.31 -26.01
CA THR A 474 -18.78 2.83 -25.94
C THR A 474 -19.15 2.48 -24.52
N LYS A 475 -20.45 2.44 -24.21
CA LYS A 475 -20.92 1.93 -22.91
C LYS A 475 -20.47 0.49 -22.66
N ASN A 476 -20.39 -0.34 -23.72
CA ASN A 476 -19.93 -1.72 -23.60
C ASN A 476 -18.45 -1.80 -23.22
N LEU A 477 -17.59 -1.00 -23.87
CA LEU A 477 -16.17 -0.93 -23.51
C LEU A 477 -15.99 -0.53 -22.03
N ILE A 478 -16.72 0.49 -21.56
CA ILE A 478 -16.63 0.93 -20.16
C ILE A 478 -17.07 -0.18 -19.19
N ARG A 479 -18.13 -0.93 -19.51
CA ARG A 479 -18.52 -2.10 -18.70
C ARG A 479 -17.44 -3.18 -18.69
N GLN A 480 -16.79 -3.41 -19.82
CA GLN A 480 -15.70 -4.39 -19.87
C GLN A 480 -14.45 -3.91 -19.14
N LEU A 481 -14.18 -2.60 -19.08
CA LEU A 481 -13.10 -2.05 -18.26
C LEU A 481 -13.29 -2.38 -16.76
N SER A 482 -14.53 -2.50 -16.28
CA SER A 482 -14.78 -2.89 -14.88
C SER A 482 -14.37 -4.35 -14.57
N LEU A 483 -14.22 -5.23 -15.59
CA LEU A 483 -13.67 -6.57 -15.40
C LEU A 483 -12.22 -6.54 -14.93
N LEU A 484 -11.50 -5.44 -15.20
CA LEU A 484 -10.12 -5.27 -14.79
C LEU A 484 -9.97 -4.79 -13.33
N GLU A 485 -11.06 -4.36 -12.68
CA GLU A 485 -11.06 -3.98 -11.27
C GLU A 485 -10.85 -5.20 -10.35
N PRO A 486 -10.27 -5.00 -9.15
CA PRO A 486 -9.86 -3.73 -8.50
C PRO A 486 -8.54 -3.18 -9.03
N PHE A 487 -8.47 -1.84 -9.18
CA PHE A 487 -7.22 -1.17 -9.54
C PHE A 487 -6.39 -0.81 -8.32
N GLY A 488 -5.07 -0.89 -8.47
CA GLY A 488 -4.08 -0.58 -7.45
C GLY A 488 -2.67 -0.86 -7.96
N LYS A 489 -1.72 -1.07 -7.05
CA LYS A 489 -0.36 -1.45 -7.43
C LYS A 489 -0.37 -2.78 -8.18
N GLY A 490 0.49 -2.95 -9.18
CA GLY A 490 0.53 -4.15 -10.04
C GLY A 490 -0.66 -4.28 -11.02
N ASN A 491 -1.75 -3.57 -10.79
CA ASN A 491 -2.93 -3.50 -11.65
C ASN A 491 -3.45 -2.06 -11.75
N THR A 492 -2.67 -1.19 -12.37
CA THR A 492 -2.99 0.25 -12.46
C THR A 492 -4.24 0.50 -13.32
N LYS A 493 -4.96 1.58 -12.99
CA LYS A 493 -6.10 2.04 -13.80
C LYS A 493 -5.62 2.35 -15.22
N PRO A 494 -6.28 1.82 -16.27
CA PRO A 494 -5.84 2.02 -17.65
C PRO A 494 -5.78 3.49 -18.04
N LEU A 495 -4.78 3.86 -18.82
CA LEU A 495 -4.62 5.20 -19.36
C LEU A 495 -4.61 5.15 -20.88
N PHE A 496 -5.57 5.87 -21.47
CA PHE A 496 -5.72 6.05 -22.92
C PHE A 496 -5.23 7.42 -23.33
N ALA A 497 -4.92 7.59 -24.62
CA ALA A 497 -4.53 8.91 -25.12
C ALA A 497 -5.00 9.17 -26.54
N GLN A 498 -5.31 10.43 -26.81
CA GLN A 498 -5.56 10.95 -28.16
C GLN A 498 -4.89 12.31 -28.34
N LYS A 499 -4.35 12.53 -29.53
CA LYS A 499 -3.76 13.80 -29.98
C LYS A 499 -4.74 14.60 -30.81
N GLY A 500 -4.56 15.92 -30.86
CA GLY A 500 -5.23 16.79 -31.79
C GLY A 500 -6.72 16.99 -31.52
N LEU A 501 -7.12 16.99 -30.26
CA LEU A 501 -8.50 17.34 -29.87
C LEU A 501 -8.65 18.84 -29.73
N THR A 502 -9.68 19.40 -30.40
CA THR A 502 -10.03 20.81 -30.28
C THR A 502 -10.93 21.03 -29.06
N VAL A 503 -10.61 22.02 -28.24
CA VAL A 503 -11.47 22.45 -27.14
C VAL A 503 -12.54 23.40 -27.68
N LEU A 504 -13.80 22.97 -27.61
CA LEU A 504 -14.94 23.79 -28.06
C LEU A 504 -15.36 24.80 -26.98
N ASN A 505 -15.39 24.37 -25.75
CA ASN A 505 -15.63 25.22 -24.57
C ASN A 505 -15.11 24.56 -23.32
N TYR A 506 -14.92 25.35 -22.27
CA TYR A 506 -14.60 24.84 -20.92
C TYR A 506 -15.23 25.72 -19.84
N ARG A 507 -15.37 25.14 -18.65
CA ARG A 507 -15.86 25.86 -17.48
C ARG A 507 -15.18 25.33 -16.20
N ILE A 508 -14.68 26.25 -15.38
CA ILE A 508 -14.00 25.94 -14.10
C ILE A 508 -15.02 25.96 -12.97
N PHE A 509 -14.95 24.93 -12.12
CA PHE A 509 -15.83 24.71 -10.97
C PHE A 509 -15.03 24.45 -9.69
N GLY A 510 -15.75 24.38 -8.58
CA GLY A 510 -15.23 24.09 -7.25
C GLY A 510 -14.78 25.35 -6.51
N LYS A 511 -14.82 25.28 -5.17
CA LYS A 511 -14.39 26.38 -4.30
C LYS A 511 -12.92 26.75 -4.51
N ASN A 512 -12.10 25.74 -4.82
CA ASN A 512 -10.66 25.89 -5.07
C ASN A 512 -10.34 26.01 -6.57
N ARG A 513 -11.35 26.15 -7.46
CA ARG A 513 -11.17 26.25 -8.92
C ARG A 513 -10.36 25.10 -9.51
N ASN A 514 -10.52 23.90 -8.98
CA ASN A 514 -9.74 22.70 -9.30
C ASN A 514 -10.51 21.63 -10.08
N VAL A 515 -11.67 21.95 -10.62
CA VAL A 515 -12.47 21.07 -11.49
C VAL A 515 -12.77 21.81 -12.78
N VAL A 516 -12.37 21.26 -13.92
CA VAL A 516 -12.66 21.82 -15.25
C VAL A 516 -13.55 20.84 -16.00
N LYS A 517 -14.76 21.27 -16.37
CA LYS A 517 -15.55 20.58 -17.39
C LYS A 517 -15.18 21.16 -18.75
N VAL A 518 -14.92 20.28 -19.72
CA VAL A 518 -14.49 20.67 -21.07
C VAL A 518 -15.27 19.88 -22.09
N GLN A 519 -15.56 20.50 -23.22
CA GLN A 519 -16.11 19.84 -24.39
C GLN A 519 -15.04 19.79 -25.48
N LEU A 520 -14.72 18.58 -25.91
CA LEU A 520 -13.68 18.29 -26.89
C LEU A 520 -14.27 17.80 -28.19
N ALA A 521 -13.62 18.11 -29.30
CA ALA A 521 -13.97 17.56 -30.61
C ALA A 521 -12.73 16.96 -31.29
N ASP A 522 -12.90 15.83 -31.96
CA ASP A 522 -11.86 15.28 -32.83
C ASP A 522 -11.87 15.94 -34.24
N ALA A 523 -10.93 15.56 -35.08
CA ALA A 523 -10.81 16.07 -36.44
C ALA A 523 -12.04 15.75 -37.33
N GLY A 524 -12.83 14.72 -36.99
CA GLY A 524 -14.06 14.33 -37.65
C GLY A 524 -15.29 15.08 -37.13
N GLY A 525 -15.14 15.94 -36.12
CA GLY A 525 -16.25 16.69 -35.51
C GLY A 525 -17.02 15.89 -34.46
N TYR A 526 -16.55 14.68 -34.05
CA TYR A 526 -17.16 13.94 -32.97
C TYR A 526 -16.85 14.62 -31.63
N GLN A 527 -17.89 14.85 -30.82
CA GLN A 527 -17.78 15.59 -29.57
C GLN A 527 -17.85 14.67 -28.35
N MET A 528 -17.04 14.97 -27.36
CA MET A 528 -16.97 14.25 -26.08
C MET A 528 -16.83 15.24 -24.93
N ASP A 529 -17.60 15.00 -23.87
CA ASP A 529 -17.40 15.72 -22.60
C ASP A 529 -16.18 15.17 -21.85
N GLY A 530 -15.43 16.08 -21.24
CA GLY A 530 -14.29 15.75 -20.40
C GLY A 530 -14.35 16.45 -19.05
N VAL A 531 -13.72 15.83 -18.05
CA VAL A 531 -13.50 16.45 -16.74
C VAL A 531 -12.02 16.34 -16.40
N TYR A 532 -11.42 17.45 -16.00
CA TYR A 532 -10.07 17.52 -15.47
C TYR A 532 -10.11 17.95 -14.01
N PHE A 533 -9.36 17.24 -13.16
CA PHE A 533 -9.18 17.56 -11.76
C PHE A 533 -7.74 18.02 -11.54
N GLY A 534 -7.54 19.32 -11.29
CA GLY A 534 -6.22 19.93 -11.11
C GLY A 534 -6.29 21.45 -11.16
N GLU A 535 -5.18 22.10 -11.50
CA GLU A 535 -5.06 23.55 -11.59
C GLU A 535 -5.91 24.13 -12.74
N GLY A 536 -7.15 24.53 -12.43
CA GLY A 536 -8.10 24.98 -13.47
C GLY A 536 -7.62 26.20 -14.24
N GLU A 537 -6.97 27.16 -13.59
CA GLU A 537 -6.43 28.36 -14.25
C GLU A 537 -5.26 28.02 -15.19
N ALA A 538 -4.38 27.09 -14.77
CA ALA A 538 -3.29 26.64 -15.61
C ALA A 538 -3.81 25.88 -16.84
N PHE A 539 -4.87 25.07 -16.68
CA PHE A 539 -5.55 24.40 -17.79
C PHE A 539 -6.14 25.42 -18.76
N ALA A 540 -6.87 26.42 -18.27
CA ALA A 540 -7.46 27.48 -19.08
C ALA A 540 -6.40 28.26 -19.87
N ALA A 541 -5.35 28.72 -19.20
CA ALA A 541 -4.25 29.43 -19.85
C ALA A 541 -3.57 28.59 -20.95
N TYR A 542 -3.46 27.28 -20.73
CA TYR A 542 -2.89 26.39 -21.73
C TYR A 542 -3.80 26.26 -22.96
N VAL A 543 -5.10 26.00 -22.74
CA VAL A 543 -6.11 25.89 -23.81
C VAL A 543 -6.21 27.15 -24.63
N ASP A 544 -6.20 28.32 -23.98
CA ASP A 544 -6.29 29.63 -24.69
C ASP A 544 -5.05 29.89 -25.56
N ALA A 545 -3.90 29.30 -25.21
CA ALA A 545 -2.65 29.44 -25.97
C ALA A 545 -2.49 28.37 -27.09
N HIS A 546 -3.24 27.25 -27.02
CA HIS A 546 -3.05 26.12 -27.92
C HIS A 546 -4.39 25.69 -28.54
N PRO A 547 -4.52 25.71 -29.91
CA PRO A 547 -5.78 25.41 -30.58
C PRO A 547 -6.20 23.93 -30.51
N ALA A 548 -5.27 23.04 -30.15
CA ALA A 548 -5.51 21.60 -30.04
C ALA A 548 -4.74 21.01 -28.85
N LEU A 549 -5.35 20.05 -28.19
CA LEU A 549 -4.78 19.31 -27.08
C LEU A 549 -4.43 17.87 -27.43
N SER A 550 -3.36 17.36 -26.85
CA SER A 550 -3.18 15.92 -26.62
C SER A 550 -3.67 15.63 -25.20
N VAL A 551 -4.52 14.62 -25.03
CA VAL A 551 -5.04 14.27 -23.70
C VAL A 551 -4.75 12.81 -23.37
N ALA A 552 -4.32 12.56 -22.14
CA ALA A 552 -4.32 11.23 -21.53
C ALA A 552 -5.53 11.12 -20.61
N TYR A 553 -6.31 10.05 -20.75
CA TYR A 553 -7.63 10.00 -20.15
C TYR A 553 -8.07 8.58 -19.76
N TYR A 554 -9.08 8.50 -18.90
CA TYR A 554 -9.87 7.30 -18.61
C TYR A 554 -11.33 7.56 -18.96
N PRO A 555 -12.01 6.68 -19.73
CA PRO A 555 -13.42 6.85 -20.09
C PRO A 555 -14.33 6.49 -18.91
N SER A 556 -15.43 7.20 -18.76
CA SER A 556 -16.44 6.95 -17.73
C SER A 556 -17.85 7.25 -18.23
N ILE A 557 -18.85 6.85 -17.45
CA ILE A 557 -20.24 7.22 -17.66
C ILE A 557 -20.62 8.21 -16.56
N ASP A 558 -21.10 9.38 -16.97
CA ASP A 558 -21.76 10.34 -16.07
C ASP A 558 -23.27 10.04 -16.01
N THR A 559 -23.79 9.77 -14.82
CA THR A 559 -25.20 9.42 -14.57
C THR A 559 -25.97 10.61 -13.98
N TRP A 560 -25.83 11.79 -14.57
CA TRP A 560 -26.54 12.97 -14.09
C TRP A 560 -28.02 12.96 -14.53
N ASN A 561 -28.96 13.16 -13.61
CA ASN A 561 -30.42 13.17 -13.84
C ASN A 561 -30.97 11.90 -14.54
N GLY A 562 -30.43 10.73 -14.21
CA GLY A 562 -30.90 9.44 -14.78
C GLY A 562 -30.58 9.23 -16.26
N ARG A 563 -29.74 10.06 -16.84
CA ARG A 563 -29.24 9.89 -18.23
C ARG A 563 -27.76 9.58 -18.20
N ASP A 564 -27.43 8.41 -18.74
CA ASP A 564 -26.03 8.01 -18.91
C ASP A 564 -25.39 8.76 -20.07
N LYS A 565 -24.37 9.56 -19.81
CA LYS A 565 -23.58 10.26 -20.83
C LYS A 565 -22.14 9.76 -20.77
N LEU A 566 -21.57 9.46 -21.93
CA LEU A 566 -20.13 9.13 -22.03
C LEU A 566 -19.30 10.38 -21.77
N GLN A 567 -18.26 10.24 -21.00
CA GLN A 567 -17.28 11.30 -20.73
C GLN A 567 -15.88 10.72 -20.55
N ILE A 568 -14.87 11.56 -20.61
CA ILE A 568 -13.49 11.21 -20.27
C ILE A 568 -13.01 11.97 -19.03
N ASN A 569 -12.29 11.27 -18.17
CA ASN A 569 -11.57 11.88 -17.05
C ASN A 569 -10.13 12.14 -17.50
N ILE A 570 -9.79 13.39 -17.74
CA ILE A 570 -8.46 13.80 -18.20
C ILE A 570 -7.50 13.71 -17.03
N GLN A 571 -6.40 12.99 -17.22
CA GLN A 571 -5.34 12.80 -16.23
C GLN A 571 -4.14 13.71 -16.51
N SER A 572 -3.81 13.89 -17.80
CA SER A 572 -2.72 14.75 -18.26
C SER A 572 -3.05 15.32 -19.64
N TYR A 573 -2.44 16.45 -19.97
CA TYR A 573 -2.63 17.14 -21.25
C TYR A 573 -1.36 17.89 -21.67
N PHE A 574 -1.15 18.06 -22.95
CA PHE A 574 -0.15 18.95 -23.55
C PHE A 574 -0.55 19.40 -24.96
#